data_5c88063b91212f4728b08ef5bd2297c3
#
_entry.id   5c88063b91212f4728b08ef5bd2297c3
#
_cell.length_a   1.000
_cell.length_b   1.000
_cell.length_c   1.000
_cell.angle_alpha   90.00
_cell.angle_beta   90.00
_cell.angle_gamma   90.00
#
_symmetry.space_group_name_H-M   'P 1'
#
loop_
_entity.id
_entity.type
_entity.pdbx_description
1 polymer ?
#
loop_
_entity_poly.entity_id
_entity_poly.type
_entity_poly.pdbx_seq_one_letter_code
_entity_poly.pdbx_strand_id
1 'polypeptide(L)'
;MQNYKKLLLAAAATLVFSANALAVDKYKVGIEGAYPPFNNKNASGEVVGFDPDIAMALCAKMKAECEIVTSDWDGIIPALNAKKFDFLVSSLSITDERKQAVDFTDPYYSNKLQFIAAKSIKDFKTDADYLKGKIIGAQRATLADTYLEDKLPDTTAKLYDTQENAYLDLTSGRVDALLADKYANFDWLKSPAGQAYEFKGEPVNEDDKVGIALRKGDNELRAKLNLALKQIVEDGTYKKINDKYFPFSIY
;
A
#
# COMPACT_ATOMS: atom_id res chain seq x y z
N MET A 1 32.09 -82.63 -26.36
CA MET A 1 32.71 -81.31 -26.49
C MET A 1 31.58 -80.27 -26.38
N GLN A 2 31.44 -79.67 -25.24
CA GLN A 2 30.32 -78.80 -24.89
C GLN A 2 30.75 -77.34 -24.96
N ASN A 3 30.07 -76.54 -25.82
CA ASN A 3 30.28 -75.12 -25.97
C ASN A 3 29.43 -74.35 -24.95
N TYR A 4 30.04 -73.71 -23.96
CA TYR A 4 29.37 -72.81 -23.04
C TYR A 4 29.33 -71.39 -23.68
N LYS A 5 28.16 -71.01 -24.07
CA LYS A 5 27.90 -69.59 -24.43
C LYS A 5 27.70 -68.77 -23.16
N LYS A 6 28.63 -67.87 -22.91
CA LYS A 6 28.50 -66.87 -21.84
C LYS A 6 27.50 -65.79 -22.23
N LEU A 7 26.37 -65.73 -21.55
CA LEU A 7 25.41 -64.60 -21.64
C LEU A 7 25.94 -63.50 -20.73
N LEU A 8 26.36 -62.36 -21.33
CA LEU A 8 26.60 -61.12 -20.58
C LEU A 8 25.30 -60.35 -20.49
N LEU A 9 24.67 -60.32 -19.29
CA LEU A 9 23.61 -59.36 -18.98
C LEU A 9 24.22 -58.02 -18.66
N ALA A 10 24.06 -57.04 -19.59
CA ALA A 10 24.34 -55.65 -19.30
C ALA A 10 23.12 -55.01 -18.58
N ALA A 11 23.23 -54.80 -17.29
CA ALA A 11 22.25 -54.05 -16.53
C ALA A 11 22.44 -52.56 -16.80
N ALA A 12 21.61 -51.98 -17.69
CA ALA A 12 21.54 -50.54 -17.87
C ALA A 12 20.78 -49.91 -16.66
N ALA A 13 21.53 -49.32 -15.74
CA ALA A 13 20.98 -48.51 -14.66
C ALA A 13 20.50 -47.19 -15.25
N THR A 14 19.21 -47.04 -15.55
CA THR A 14 18.59 -45.79 -15.87
C THR A 14 18.45 -44.93 -14.61
N LEU A 15 19.35 -43.96 -14.44
CA LEU A 15 19.23 -42.88 -13.47
C LEU A 15 18.05 -42.02 -13.87
N VAL A 16 16.87 -42.23 -13.26
CA VAL A 16 15.73 -41.33 -13.34
C VAL A 16 16.08 -40.09 -12.51
N PHE A 17 16.57 -39.04 -13.15
CA PHE A 17 16.62 -37.71 -12.57
C PHE A 17 15.17 -37.24 -12.40
N SER A 18 14.59 -37.43 -11.22
CA SER A 18 13.37 -36.76 -10.82
C SER A 18 13.69 -35.27 -10.73
N ALA A 19 13.45 -34.53 -11.81
CA ALA A 19 13.39 -33.07 -11.72
C ALA A 19 12.21 -32.75 -10.80
N ASN A 20 12.48 -32.48 -9.53
CA ASN A 20 11.53 -31.80 -8.68
C ASN A 20 11.29 -30.43 -9.31
N ALA A 21 10.26 -30.32 -10.13
CA ALA A 21 9.69 -29.02 -10.49
C ALA A 21 9.28 -28.38 -9.16
N LEU A 22 10.09 -27.46 -8.65
CA LEU A 22 9.70 -26.64 -7.52
C LEU A 22 8.43 -25.92 -7.95
N ALA A 23 7.32 -26.22 -7.29
CA ALA A 23 6.07 -25.54 -7.53
C ALA A 23 6.33 -24.03 -7.28
N VAL A 24 5.95 -23.20 -8.25
CA VAL A 24 6.05 -21.75 -8.11
C VAL A 24 5.06 -21.32 -7.05
N ASP A 25 5.52 -20.60 -6.03
CA ASP A 25 4.64 -20.02 -5.00
C ASP A 25 3.60 -19.11 -5.67
N LYS A 26 2.36 -19.18 -5.20
CA LYS A 26 1.26 -18.34 -5.69
C LYS A 26 0.69 -17.54 -4.54
N TYR A 27 0.59 -16.22 -4.73
CA TYR A 27 0.06 -15.32 -3.71
C TYR A 27 -1.04 -14.43 -4.27
N LYS A 28 -2.02 -14.14 -3.42
CA LYS A 28 -3.00 -13.07 -3.63
C LYS A 28 -2.55 -11.84 -2.86
N VAL A 29 -2.50 -10.69 -3.53
CA VAL A 29 -2.11 -9.41 -2.96
C VAL A 29 -3.34 -8.55 -2.79
N GLY A 30 -3.65 -8.18 -1.56
CA GLY A 30 -4.76 -7.27 -1.25
C GLY A 30 -4.38 -5.82 -1.51
N ILE A 31 -5.25 -5.08 -2.18
CA ILE A 31 -5.09 -3.64 -2.48
C ILE A 31 -6.48 -2.99 -2.41
N GLU A 32 -6.58 -1.72 -1.97
CA GLU A 32 -7.85 -0.98 -1.97
C GLU A 32 -8.33 -0.70 -3.40
N GLY A 33 -7.46 -0.12 -4.23
CA GLY A 33 -7.79 0.24 -5.61
C GLY A 33 -8.59 1.53 -5.76
N ALA A 34 -8.54 2.44 -4.77
CA ALA A 34 -9.24 3.73 -4.76
C ALA A 34 -8.41 4.87 -4.10
N TYR A 35 -7.07 4.76 -4.10
CA TYR A 35 -6.15 5.69 -3.43
C TYR A 35 -5.02 6.16 -4.35
N PRO A 36 -5.29 6.99 -5.39
CA PRO A 36 -4.25 7.49 -6.28
C PRO A 36 -3.25 8.42 -5.54
N PRO A 37 -1.97 8.46 -5.94
CA PRO A 37 -1.33 7.72 -7.04
C PRO A 37 -0.83 6.33 -6.59
N PHE A 38 -1.12 5.92 -5.34
CA PHE A 38 -0.64 4.68 -4.77
C PHE A 38 -1.33 3.47 -5.39
N ASN A 39 -2.66 3.49 -5.45
CA ASN A 39 -3.43 2.41 -6.07
C ASN A 39 -4.81 2.92 -6.53
N ASN A 40 -5.17 2.68 -7.77
CA ASN A 40 -6.48 3.01 -8.31
C ASN A 40 -6.83 2.11 -9.50
N LYS A 41 -8.11 2.04 -9.85
CA LYS A 41 -8.55 1.35 -11.07
C LYS A 41 -8.48 2.30 -12.26
N ASN A 42 -7.79 1.85 -13.33
CA ASN A 42 -7.80 2.56 -14.60
C ASN A 42 -9.14 2.35 -15.35
N ALA A 43 -9.28 2.95 -16.52
CA ALA A 43 -10.50 2.86 -17.33
C ALA A 43 -10.84 1.42 -17.79
N SER A 44 -9.88 0.52 -17.83
CA SER A 44 -10.10 -0.92 -18.12
C SER A 44 -10.42 -1.74 -16.88
N GLY A 45 -10.46 -1.13 -15.68
CA GLY A 45 -10.70 -1.80 -14.41
C GLY A 45 -9.47 -2.48 -13.79
N GLU A 46 -8.30 -2.32 -14.42
CA GLU A 46 -7.03 -2.84 -13.89
C GLU A 46 -6.53 -1.95 -12.74
N VAL A 47 -6.00 -2.57 -11.68
CA VAL A 47 -5.41 -1.85 -10.56
C VAL A 47 -4.00 -1.40 -10.95
N VAL A 48 -3.77 -0.10 -10.93
CA VAL A 48 -2.50 0.55 -11.29
C VAL A 48 -2.06 1.49 -10.16
N GLY A 49 -0.78 1.83 -10.10
CA GLY A 49 -0.24 2.77 -9.12
C GLY A 49 1.07 2.27 -8.50
N PHE A 50 1.54 3.03 -7.52
CA PHE A 50 2.79 2.72 -6.82
C PHE A 50 2.73 1.36 -6.09
N ASP A 51 1.65 1.10 -5.36
CA ASP A 51 1.49 -0.12 -4.56
C ASP A 51 1.46 -1.40 -5.43
N PRO A 52 0.67 -1.49 -6.52
CA PRO A 52 0.71 -2.66 -7.39
C PRO A 52 2.07 -2.83 -8.10
N ASP A 53 2.73 -1.75 -8.50
CA ASP A 53 4.08 -1.84 -9.09
C ASP A 53 5.09 -2.40 -8.07
N ILE A 54 5.05 -1.95 -6.80
CA ILE A 54 5.87 -2.52 -5.72
C ILE A 54 5.52 -3.99 -5.49
N ALA A 55 4.23 -4.32 -5.35
CA ALA A 55 3.78 -5.70 -5.14
C ALA A 55 4.30 -6.65 -6.22
N MET A 56 4.15 -6.29 -7.48
CA MET A 56 4.61 -7.12 -8.60
C MET A 56 6.14 -7.23 -8.66
N ALA A 57 6.87 -6.17 -8.30
CA ALA A 57 8.33 -6.22 -8.20
C ALA A 57 8.81 -7.17 -7.08
N LEU A 58 8.13 -7.16 -5.91
CA LEU A 58 8.39 -8.10 -4.82
C LEU A 58 8.12 -9.55 -5.26
N CYS A 59 6.98 -9.80 -5.91
CA CYS A 59 6.63 -11.13 -6.42
C CYS A 59 7.67 -11.65 -7.42
N ALA A 60 8.16 -10.79 -8.31
CA ALA A 60 9.24 -11.14 -9.23
C ALA A 60 10.53 -11.54 -8.50
N LYS A 61 10.92 -10.81 -7.42
CA LYS A 61 12.08 -11.17 -6.60
C LYS A 61 11.89 -12.48 -5.85
N MET A 62 10.69 -12.74 -5.36
CA MET A 62 10.33 -14.01 -4.71
C MET A 62 10.19 -15.18 -5.71
N LYS A 63 10.24 -14.91 -7.03
CA LYS A 63 9.97 -15.89 -8.10
C LYS A 63 8.57 -16.52 -7.94
N ALA A 64 7.60 -15.74 -7.53
CA ALA A 64 6.23 -16.14 -7.28
C ALA A 64 5.27 -15.57 -8.34
N GLU A 65 4.17 -16.28 -8.56
CA GLU A 65 3.02 -15.76 -9.32
C GLU A 65 2.10 -15.00 -8.36
N CYS A 66 1.73 -13.77 -8.69
CA CYS A 66 0.86 -12.96 -7.84
C CYS A 66 -0.38 -12.47 -8.59
N GLU A 67 -1.52 -12.50 -7.89
CA GLU A 67 -2.79 -11.98 -8.33
C GLU A 67 -3.20 -10.81 -7.43
N ILE A 68 -3.57 -9.66 -8.01
CA ILE A 68 -4.10 -8.53 -7.25
C ILE A 68 -5.59 -8.73 -6.98
N VAL A 69 -5.99 -8.58 -5.72
CA VAL A 69 -7.38 -8.68 -5.26
C VAL A 69 -7.77 -7.37 -4.57
N THR A 70 -8.82 -6.72 -5.04
CA THR A 70 -9.30 -5.48 -4.41
C THR A 70 -10.24 -5.75 -3.25
N SER A 71 -10.19 -4.88 -2.24
CA SER A 71 -11.07 -4.92 -1.07
C SER A 71 -11.30 -3.49 -0.57
N ASP A 72 -12.52 -3.20 -0.10
CA ASP A 72 -12.80 -1.92 0.53
C ASP A 72 -11.87 -1.66 1.72
N TRP A 73 -11.47 -0.40 1.89
CA TRP A 73 -10.45 0.00 2.85
C TRP A 73 -10.77 -0.40 4.30
N ASP A 74 -11.93 -0.05 4.81
CA ASP A 74 -12.32 -0.30 6.20
C ASP A 74 -12.49 -1.81 6.53
N GLY A 75 -12.65 -2.66 5.51
CA GLY A 75 -12.71 -4.12 5.63
C GLY A 75 -11.40 -4.85 5.29
N ILE A 76 -10.31 -4.14 4.96
CA ILE A 76 -9.14 -4.76 4.32
C ILE A 76 -8.33 -5.64 5.27
N ILE A 77 -8.13 -5.24 6.54
CA ILE A 77 -7.47 -6.08 7.56
C ILE A 77 -8.31 -7.32 7.93
N PRO A 78 -9.63 -7.21 8.20
CA PRO A 78 -10.50 -8.38 8.32
C PRO A 78 -10.43 -9.33 7.12
N ALA A 79 -10.38 -8.82 5.89
CA ALA A 79 -10.29 -9.63 4.68
C ALA A 79 -8.95 -10.39 4.58
N LEU A 80 -7.83 -9.79 5.00
CA LEU A 80 -6.54 -10.45 5.12
C LEU A 80 -6.60 -11.60 6.13
N ASN A 81 -7.18 -11.36 7.30
CA ASN A 81 -7.33 -12.38 8.34
C ASN A 81 -8.30 -13.51 7.93
N ALA A 82 -9.31 -13.18 7.11
CA ALA A 82 -10.20 -14.16 6.48
C ALA A 82 -9.57 -14.90 5.28
N LYS A 83 -8.28 -14.70 5.00
CA LYS A 83 -7.52 -15.36 3.93
C LYS A 83 -8.04 -15.05 2.51
N LYS A 84 -8.67 -13.92 2.29
CA LYS A 84 -9.06 -13.50 0.93
C LYS A 84 -7.83 -13.16 0.08
N PHE A 85 -6.75 -12.76 0.70
CA PHE A 85 -5.41 -12.57 0.13
C PHE A 85 -4.33 -12.93 1.15
N ASP A 86 -3.07 -13.02 0.73
CA ASP A 86 -1.97 -13.50 1.55
C ASP A 86 -1.20 -12.38 2.23
N PHE A 87 -1.05 -11.27 1.56
CA PHE A 87 -0.47 -10.05 2.11
C PHE A 87 -1.13 -8.83 1.47
N LEU A 88 -0.93 -7.65 2.07
CA LEU A 88 -1.59 -6.42 1.74
C LEU A 88 -0.56 -5.34 1.41
N VAL A 89 -0.60 -4.80 0.18
CA VAL A 89 0.21 -3.66 -0.26
C VAL A 89 -0.76 -2.55 -0.67
N SER A 90 -1.10 -1.67 0.27
CA SER A 90 -2.15 -0.67 0.07
C SER A 90 -1.95 0.55 0.96
N SER A 91 -0.74 1.09 0.98
CA SER A 91 -0.42 2.31 1.73
C SER A 91 -0.83 2.26 3.22
N LEU A 92 -0.72 1.07 3.84
CA LEU A 92 -1.15 0.85 5.22
C LEU A 92 -0.09 1.28 6.22
N SER A 93 -0.35 2.34 6.99
CA SER A 93 0.51 2.81 8.06
C SER A 93 0.69 1.77 9.16
N ILE A 94 1.93 1.63 9.63
CA ILE A 94 2.29 0.73 10.74
C ILE A 94 1.90 1.41 12.04
N THR A 95 0.83 0.95 12.70
CA THR A 95 0.41 1.43 14.03
C THR A 95 0.41 0.31 15.05
N ASP A 96 0.52 0.67 16.34
CA ASP A 96 0.48 -0.32 17.40
C ASP A 96 -0.90 -0.99 17.51
N GLU A 97 -1.97 -0.27 17.17
CA GLU A 97 -3.31 -0.84 17.07
C GLU A 97 -3.36 -1.91 15.98
N ARG A 98 -2.92 -1.59 14.75
CA ARG A 98 -2.93 -2.53 13.63
C ARG A 98 -2.01 -3.73 13.87
N LYS A 99 -0.88 -3.53 14.57
CA LYS A 99 0.01 -4.63 14.99
C LYS A 99 -0.66 -5.62 15.94
N GLN A 100 -1.75 -5.29 16.59
CA GLN A 100 -2.51 -6.27 17.38
C GLN A 100 -3.23 -7.29 16.47
N ALA A 101 -3.64 -6.89 15.28
CA ALA A 101 -4.41 -7.71 14.34
C ALA A 101 -3.57 -8.37 13.24
N VAL A 102 -2.46 -7.75 12.83
CA VAL A 102 -1.60 -8.19 11.71
C VAL A 102 -0.12 -7.99 12.05
N ASP A 103 0.76 -8.65 11.31
CA ASP A 103 2.20 -8.35 11.30
C ASP A 103 2.53 -7.47 10.09
N PHE A 104 3.68 -6.81 10.13
CA PHE A 104 4.19 -5.96 9.07
C PHE A 104 5.61 -6.37 8.66
N THR A 105 5.93 -6.06 7.41
CA THR A 105 7.32 -6.01 6.93
C THR A 105 8.04 -4.78 7.50
N ASP A 106 9.32 -4.65 7.16
CA ASP A 106 10.00 -3.36 7.20
C ASP A 106 9.23 -2.35 6.34
N PRO A 107 9.28 -1.05 6.66
CA PRO A 107 8.58 -0.03 5.88
C PRO A 107 9.05 -0.01 4.41
N TYR A 108 8.11 0.15 3.47
CA TYR A 108 8.47 0.36 2.07
C TYR A 108 8.40 1.82 1.63
N TYR A 109 7.79 2.70 2.45
CA TYR A 109 7.97 4.15 2.35
C TYR A 109 7.63 4.86 3.66
N SER A 110 7.97 6.15 3.74
CA SER A 110 7.62 7.02 4.87
C SER A 110 6.60 8.06 4.41
N ASN A 111 5.67 8.43 5.28
CA ASN A 111 4.60 9.34 4.97
C ASN A 111 4.46 10.44 6.03
N LYS A 112 3.58 11.39 5.76
CA LYS A 112 3.16 12.46 6.66
C LYS A 112 1.73 12.81 6.32
N LEU A 113 0.98 13.32 7.29
CA LEU A 113 -0.32 13.93 7.01
C LEU A 113 -0.15 15.43 6.75
N GLN A 114 -0.97 15.98 5.86
CA GLN A 114 -1.01 17.42 5.65
C GLN A 114 -2.40 17.89 5.24
N PHE A 115 -2.81 19.05 5.78
CA PHE A 115 -4.07 19.67 5.39
C PHE A 115 -3.97 20.26 3.99
N ILE A 116 -5.11 20.22 3.28
CA ILE A 116 -5.34 21.02 2.07
C ILE A 116 -6.65 21.79 2.22
N ALA A 117 -6.67 23.00 1.71
CA ALA A 117 -7.87 23.85 1.61
C ALA A 117 -7.77 24.81 0.43
N ALA A 118 -8.84 25.55 0.16
CA ALA A 118 -8.89 26.48 -0.95
C ALA A 118 -7.80 27.58 -0.86
N LYS A 119 -7.15 27.88 -1.98
CA LYS A 119 -6.16 28.95 -2.11
C LYS A 119 -6.70 30.35 -1.75
N SER A 120 -8.02 30.54 -1.87
CA SER A 120 -8.69 31.79 -1.50
C SER A 120 -8.64 32.07 0.00
N ILE A 121 -8.47 31.03 0.85
CA ILE A 121 -8.35 31.18 2.31
C ILE A 121 -6.88 31.44 2.65
N LYS A 122 -6.47 32.73 2.71
CA LYS A 122 -5.06 33.12 2.88
C LYS A 122 -4.54 32.87 4.30
N ASP A 123 -5.38 33.08 5.30
CA ASP A 123 -5.00 32.99 6.72
C ASP A 123 -5.44 31.67 7.35
N PHE A 124 -5.45 30.58 6.58
CA PHE A 124 -5.80 29.27 7.09
C PHE A 124 -4.74 28.77 8.05
N LYS A 125 -5.16 28.39 9.25
CA LYS A 125 -4.32 27.82 10.30
C LYS A 125 -4.76 26.40 10.60
N THR A 126 -3.84 25.62 11.16
CA THR A 126 -4.07 24.20 11.49
C THR A 126 -4.07 23.91 13.00
N ASP A 127 -4.09 24.99 13.82
CA ASP A 127 -4.24 24.87 15.27
C ASP A 127 -5.70 24.61 15.67
N ALA A 128 -5.87 24.02 16.83
CA ALA A 128 -7.19 23.58 17.33
C ALA A 128 -8.18 24.75 17.46
N ASP A 129 -7.73 25.92 17.89
CA ASP A 129 -8.59 27.09 18.10
C ASP A 129 -9.18 27.57 16.75
N TYR A 130 -8.35 27.64 15.70
CA TYR A 130 -8.79 28.03 14.36
C TYR A 130 -9.71 26.98 13.73
N LEU A 131 -9.44 25.69 13.94
CA LEU A 131 -10.19 24.59 13.34
C LEU A 131 -11.47 24.25 14.10
N LYS A 132 -11.67 24.81 15.29
CA LYS A 132 -12.88 24.59 16.09
C LYS A 132 -14.15 24.90 15.30
N GLY A 133 -15.07 23.93 15.23
CA GLY A 133 -16.34 24.02 14.51
C GLY A 133 -16.22 23.96 12.98
N LYS A 134 -15.02 23.83 12.41
CA LYS A 134 -14.85 23.58 10.98
C LYS A 134 -15.14 22.13 10.64
N ILE A 135 -15.59 21.89 9.42
CA ILE A 135 -15.82 20.55 8.88
C ILE A 135 -14.56 20.11 8.15
N ILE A 136 -13.89 19.11 8.70
CA ILE A 136 -12.66 18.55 8.12
C ILE A 136 -12.95 17.16 7.56
N GLY A 137 -12.72 16.98 6.27
CA GLY A 137 -12.88 15.68 5.63
C GLY A 137 -11.63 14.80 5.78
N ALA A 138 -11.84 13.50 5.94
CA ALA A 138 -10.79 12.47 5.90
C ALA A 138 -11.37 11.13 5.44
N GLN A 139 -10.54 10.23 4.94
CA GLN A 139 -10.96 8.85 4.74
C GLN A 139 -11.03 8.16 6.10
N ARG A 140 -12.12 7.40 6.35
CA ARG A 140 -12.32 6.68 7.61
C ARG A 140 -11.25 5.62 7.84
N ALA A 141 -11.03 5.24 9.09
CA ALA A 141 -10.06 4.20 9.51
C ALA A 141 -8.63 4.46 9.02
N THR A 142 -8.26 5.73 8.78
CA THR A 142 -6.89 6.16 8.45
C THR A 142 -6.25 6.89 9.63
N LEU A 143 -4.94 7.17 9.53
CA LEU A 143 -4.27 8.03 10.52
C LEU A 143 -4.83 9.45 10.54
N ALA A 144 -5.37 9.94 9.41
CA ALA A 144 -6.02 11.25 9.36
C ALA A 144 -7.29 11.27 10.21
N ASP A 145 -8.11 10.22 10.14
CA ASP A 145 -9.29 10.03 10.99
C ASP A 145 -8.89 10.02 12.47
N THR A 146 -7.95 9.15 12.86
CA THR A 146 -7.44 9.08 14.23
C THR A 146 -6.85 10.41 14.71
N TYR A 147 -6.12 11.12 13.83
CA TYR A 147 -5.57 12.44 14.18
C TYR A 147 -6.66 13.48 14.45
N LEU A 148 -7.74 13.50 13.67
CA LEU A 148 -8.87 14.40 13.90
C LEU A 148 -9.54 14.08 15.24
N GLU A 149 -9.77 12.81 15.54
CA GLU A 149 -10.39 12.38 16.81
C GLU A 149 -9.52 12.73 18.02
N ASP A 150 -8.22 12.42 17.97
CA ASP A 150 -7.33 12.55 19.12
C ASP A 150 -6.81 13.97 19.37
N LYS A 151 -6.53 14.72 18.30
CA LYS A 151 -5.82 16.01 18.36
C LYS A 151 -6.73 17.20 18.10
N LEU A 152 -7.84 17.00 17.43
CA LEU A 152 -8.76 18.05 16.99
C LEU A 152 -10.23 17.69 17.31
N PRO A 153 -10.56 17.28 18.55
CA PRO A 153 -11.90 16.77 18.89
C PRO A 153 -13.01 17.83 18.76
N ASP A 154 -12.67 19.11 18.73
CA ASP A 154 -13.62 20.22 18.56
C ASP A 154 -13.93 20.53 17.09
N THR A 155 -13.33 19.81 16.14
CA THR A 155 -13.70 19.86 14.73
C THR A 155 -14.87 18.94 14.44
N THR A 156 -15.57 19.18 13.31
CA THR A 156 -16.52 18.21 12.78
C THR A 156 -15.81 17.33 11.76
N ALA A 157 -15.36 16.15 12.17
CA ALA A 157 -14.78 15.17 11.24
C ALA A 157 -15.88 14.62 10.33
N LYS A 158 -15.71 14.74 9.02
CA LYS A 158 -16.56 14.13 8.00
C LYS A 158 -15.80 13.02 7.31
N LEU A 159 -16.19 11.78 7.60
CA LEU A 159 -15.46 10.58 7.20
C LEU A 159 -16.06 9.96 5.94
N TYR A 160 -15.19 9.52 5.02
CA TYR A 160 -15.54 8.98 3.72
C TYR A 160 -14.99 7.56 3.55
N ASP A 161 -15.68 6.76 2.75
CA ASP A 161 -15.23 5.40 2.43
C ASP A 161 -13.96 5.40 1.57
N THR A 162 -13.82 6.41 0.68
CA THR A 162 -12.64 6.59 -0.17
C THR A 162 -12.11 8.03 -0.08
N GLN A 163 -10.81 8.19 -0.31
CA GLN A 163 -10.20 9.52 -0.38
C GLN A 163 -10.76 10.37 -1.53
N GLU A 164 -11.15 9.74 -2.64
CA GLU A 164 -11.73 10.42 -3.78
C GLU A 164 -13.07 11.11 -3.41
N ASN A 165 -13.92 10.43 -2.63
CA ASN A 165 -15.17 11.03 -2.13
C ASN A 165 -14.91 12.24 -1.23
N ALA A 166 -13.84 12.23 -0.44
CA ALA A 166 -13.43 13.38 0.35
C ALA A 166 -13.03 14.57 -0.56
N TYR A 167 -12.27 14.33 -1.62
CA TYR A 167 -11.91 15.37 -2.60
C TYR A 167 -13.15 15.95 -3.31
N LEU A 168 -14.12 15.11 -3.66
CA LEU A 168 -15.38 15.59 -4.27
C LEU A 168 -16.15 16.52 -3.32
N ASP A 169 -16.18 16.22 -2.04
CA ASP A 169 -16.86 17.08 -1.07
C ASP A 169 -16.07 18.36 -0.76
N LEU A 170 -14.74 18.33 -0.82
CA LEU A 170 -13.92 19.54 -0.74
C LEU A 170 -14.23 20.48 -1.92
N THR A 171 -14.26 19.95 -3.15
CA THR A 171 -14.53 20.74 -4.35
C THR A 171 -15.97 21.29 -4.40
N SER A 172 -16.89 20.58 -3.75
CA SER A 172 -18.30 21.02 -3.61
C SER A 172 -18.54 22.01 -2.47
N GLY A 173 -17.50 22.34 -1.68
CA GLY A 173 -17.62 23.22 -0.51
C GLY A 173 -18.40 22.61 0.67
N ARG A 174 -18.53 21.29 0.73
CA ARG A 174 -19.21 20.59 1.84
C ARG A 174 -18.28 20.30 3.04
N VAL A 175 -17.00 20.52 2.87
CA VAL A 175 -15.98 20.52 3.92
C VAL A 175 -15.08 21.74 3.74
N ASP A 176 -14.56 22.26 4.85
CA ASP A 176 -13.68 23.43 4.85
C ASP A 176 -12.24 23.09 4.43
N ALA A 177 -11.79 21.89 4.77
CA ALA A 177 -10.47 21.36 4.46
C ALA A 177 -10.48 19.83 4.47
N LEU A 178 -9.41 19.23 3.95
CA LEU A 178 -9.14 17.79 4.12
C LEU A 178 -7.83 17.59 4.85
N LEU A 179 -7.78 16.54 5.65
CA LEU A 179 -6.55 15.97 6.17
C LEU A 179 -6.35 14.58 5.54
N ALA A 180 -5.21 14.36 4.92
CA ALA A 180 -4.84 13.10 4.30
C ALA A 180 -3.32 12.97 4.15
N ASP A 181 -2.87 11.83 3.65
CA ASP A 181 -1.48 11.59 3.30
C ASP A 181 -0.95 12.68 2.37
N LYS A 182 0.20 13.24 2.75
CA LYS A 182 0.82 14.35 2.01
C LYS A 182 1.02 14.01 0.53
N TYR A 183 1.41 12.78 0.21
CA TYR A 183 1.73 12.42 -1.17
C TYR A 183 0.49 12.16 -2.02
N ALA A 184 -0.61 11.66 -1.44
CA ALA A 184 -1.90 11.59 -2.12
C ALA A 184 -2.43 13.00 -2.41
N ASN A 185 -2.39 13.88 -1.42
CA ASN A 185 -2.74 15.29 -1.61
C ASN A 185 -1.83 15.98 -2.66
N PHE A 186 -0.51 15.70 -2.66
CA PHE A 186 0.43 16.26 -3.62
C PHE A 186 0.08 15.89 -5.06
N ASP A 187 -0.33 14.66 -5.30
CA ASP A 187 -0.75 14.22 -6.63
C ASP A 187 -2.09 14.85 -7.02
N TRP A 188 -3.07 14.82 -6.14
CA TRP A 188 -4.37 15.40 -6.40
C TRP A 188 -4.30 16.92 -6.68
N LEU A 189 -3.44 17.66 -5.99
CA LEU A 189 -3.24 19.10 -6.19
C LEU A 189 -2.74 19.46 -7.61
N LYS A 190 -2.15 18.50 -8.35
CA LYS A 190 -1.76 18.68 -9.76
C LYS A 190 -2.93 18.50 -10.73
N SER A 191 -3.99 17.84 -10.32
CA SER A 191 -5.17 17.59 -11.14
C SER A 191 -5.91 18.90 -11.44
N PRO A 192 -6.72 18.97 -12.50
CA PRO A 192 -7.56 20.16 -12.79
C PRO A 192 -8.45 20.54 -11.60
N ALA A 193 -9.01 19.57 -10.87
CA ALA A 193 -9.85 19.81 -9.70
C ALA A 193 -9.04 20.36 -8.51
N GLY A 194 -7.79 19.92 -8.33
CA GLY A 194 -6.92 20.33 -7.23
C GLY A 194 -6.28 21.71 -7.40
N GLN A 195 -6.27 22.27 -8.61
CA GLN A 195 -5.56 23.54 -8.89
C GLN A 195 -6.07 24.76 -8.09
N ALA A 196 -7.32 24.73 -7.61
CA ALA A 196 -7.88 25.77 -6.75
C ALA A 196 -7.47 25.63 -5.27
N TYR A 197 -6.74 24.58 -4.91
CA TYR A 197 -6.39 24.20 -3.55
C TYR A 197 -4.87 24.22 -3.36
N GLU A 198 -4.44 24.20 -2.11
CA GLU A 198 -3.02 24.14 -1.74
C GLU A 198 -2.86 23.48 -0.38
N PHE A 199 -1.64 23.06 -0.06
CA PHE A 199 -1.28 22.66 1.29
C PHE A 199 -1.45 23.81 2.28
N LYS A 200 -1.90 23.47 3.48
CA LYS A 200 -2.09 24.41 4.60
C LYS A 200 -1.36 23.92 5.82
N GLY A 201 -0.61 24.82 6.44
CA GLY A 201 0.22 24.50 7.61
C GLY A 201 1.37 23.54 7.29
N GLU A 202 2.12 23.21 8.34
CA GLU A 202 3.18 22.23 8.27
C GLU A 202 2.57 20.80 8.27
N PRO A 203 3.30 19.80 7.74
CA PRO A 203 2.90 18.42 7.89
C PRO A 203 2.78 18.02 9.35
N VAL A 204 1.83 17.14 9.64
CA VAL A 204 1.63 16.53 10.96
C VAL A 204 1.89 15.02 10.86
N ASN A 205 2.08 14.36 12.02
CA ASN A 205 2.37 12.92 12.08
C ASN A 205 3.57 12.52 11.20
N GLU A 206 4.72 13.15 11.44
CA GLU A 206 5.91 13.06 10.58
C GLU A 206 6.63 11.70 10.60
N ASP A 207 6.39 10.88 11.63
CA ASP A 207 7.04 9.57 11.82
C ASP A 207 6.24 8.40 11.24
N ASP A 208 5.26 8.68 10.37
CA ASP A 208 4.44 7.63 9.77
C ASP A 208 5.28 6.75 8.85
N LYS A 209 5.24 5.44 9.11
CA LYS A 209 5.88 4.38 8.34
C LYS A 209 4.81 3.49 7.74
N VAL A 210 4.94 3.22 6.46
CA VAL A 210 3.99 2.40 5.72
C VAL A 210 4.61 1.05 5.41
N GLY A 211 3.90 -0.02 5.76
CA GLY A 211 4.40 -1.39 5.64
C GLY A 211 3.44 -2.32 4.90
N ILE A 212 3.98 -3.44 4.47
CA ILE A 212 3.19 -4.52 3.89
C ILE A 212 2.63 -5.35 5.05
N ALA A 213 1.30 -5.46 5.12
CA ALA A 213 0.68 -6.25 6.17
C ALA A 213 0.47 -7.70 5.76
N LEU A 214 0.62 -8.60 6.73
CA LEU A 214 0.41 -10.04 6.59
C LEU A 214 -0.20 -10.60 7.88
N ARG A 215 -0.74 -11.80 7.81
CA ARG A 215 -1.33 -12.44 8.99
C ARG A 215 -0.32 -12.62 10.10
N LYS A 216 -0.77 -12.50 11.34
CA LYS A 216 0.06 -12.71 12.53
C LYS A 216 0.77 -14.07 12.50
N GLY A 217 2.07 -14.03 12.79
CA GLY A 217 2.90 -15.21 12.91
C GLY A 217 3.38 -15.82 11.58
N ASP A 218 3.04 -15.26 10.43
CA ASP A 218 3.56 -15.70 9.12
C ASP A 218 4.98 -15.17 8.89
N ASN A 219 5.90 -15.65 9.73
CA ASN A 219 7.30 -15.20 9.74
C ASN A 219 8.05 -15.59 8.46
N GLU A 220 7.65 -16.69 7.81
CA GLU A 220 8.28 -17.14 6.56
C GLU A 220 7.97 -16.15 5.42
N LEU A 221 6.69 -15.81 5.22
CA LEU A 221 6.29 -14.85 4.20
C LEU A 221 6.87 -13.47 4.50
N ARG A 222 6.85 -13.03 5.77
CA ARG A 222 7.48 -11.77 6.17
C ARG A 222 8.95 -11.69 5.82
N ALA A 223 9.71 -12.76 6.08
CA ALA A 223 11.12 -12.81 5.73
C ALA A 223 11.35 -12.77 4.21
N LYS A 224 10.53 -13.50 3.43
CA LYS A 224 10.56 -13.45 1.95
C LYS A 224 10.28 -12.04 1.43
N LEU A 225 9.25 -11.37 1.94
CA LEU A 225 8.88 -10.00 1.55
C LEU A 225 9.96 -8.98 1.92
N ASN A 226 10.53 -9.05 3.13
CA ASN A 226 11.62 -8.16 3.54
C ASN A 226 12.88 -8.37 2.68
N LEU A 227 13.23 -9.60 2.36
CA LEU A 227 14.34 -9.89 1.46
C LEU A 227 14.10 -9.33 0.06
N ALA A 228 12.89 -9.53 -0.48
CA ALA A 228 12.50 -8.99 -1.79
C ALA A 228 12.51 -7.45 -1.78
N LEU A 229 12.00 -6.81 -0.72
CA LEU A 229 12.03 -5.35 -0.56
C LEU A 229 13.47 -4.82 -0.57
N LYS A 230 14.35 -5.43 0.21
CA LYS A 230 15.78 -5.09 0.20
C LYS A 230 16.38 -5.21 -1.20
N GLN A 231 16.09 -6.29 -1.93
CA GLN A 231 16.61 -6.52 -3.28
C GLN A 231 16.15 -5.48 -4.29
N ILE A 232 14.85 -5.08 -4.28
CA ILE A 232 14.35 -4.04 -5.21
C ILE A 232 14.92 -2.66 -4.89
N VAL A 233 15.27 -2.39 -3.62
CA VAL A 233 15.95 -1.16 -3.23
C VAL A 233 17.40 -1.17 -3.72
N GLU A 234 18.14 -2.25 -3.46
CA GLU A 234 19.57 -2.38 -3.81
C GLU A 234 19.83 -2.36 -5.33
N ASP A 235 18.97 -2.97 -6.13
CA ASP A 235 19.15 -3.04 -7.59
C ASP A 235 18.54 -1.86 -8.36
N GLY A 236 17.94 -0.90 -7.65
CA GLY A 236 17.36 0.31 -8.22
C GLY A 236 15.96 0.13 -8.82
N THR A 237 15.33 -1.04 -8.69
CA THR A 237 13.94 -1.27 -9.11
C THR A 237 12.98 -0.37 -8.34
N TYR A 238 13.16 -0.26 -7.01
CA TYR A 238 12.37 0.65 -6.18
C TYR A 238 12.46 2.09 -6.69
N LYS A 239 13.67 2.57 -6.95
CA LYS A 239 13.88 3.93 -7.45
C LYS A 239 13.15 4.16 -8.78
N LYS A 240 13.20 3.20 -9.70
CA LYS A 240 12.49 3.32 -10.99
C LYS A 240 10.98 3.41 -10.80
N ILE A 241 10.42 2.64 -9.86
CA ILE A 241 9.00 2.71 -9.52
C ILE A 241 8.69 4.05 -8.87
N ASN A 242 9.48 4.49 -7.86
CA ASN A 242 9.31 5.78 -7.21
C ASN A 242 9.28 6.94 -8.21
N ASP A 243 10.26 6.99 -9.11
CA ASP A 243 10.42 8.09 -10.09
C ASP A 243 9.27 8.16 -11.12
N LYS A 244 8.50 7.09 -11.29
CA LYS A 244 7.30 7.05 -12.12
C LYS A 244 6.15 7.88 -11.51
N TYR A 245 6.07 7.95 -10.18
CA TYR A 245 4.96 8.57 -9.46
C TYR A 245 5.35 9.86 -8.74
N PHE A 246 6.60 9.96 -8.28
CA PHE A 246 7.06 11.05 -7.42
C PHE A 246 8.37 11.64 -7.94
N PRO A 247 8.49 13.00 -7.97
CA PRO A 247 9.74 13.68 -8.37
C PRO A 247 10.79 13.71 -7.24
N PHE A 248 10.54 13.04 -6.13
CA PHE A 248 11.40 12.92 -4.95
C PHE A 248 11.30 11.50 -4.40
N SER A 249 12.25 11.09 -3.55
CA SER A 249 12.16 9.80 -2.86
C SER A 249 11.15 9.86 -1.72
N ILE A 250 10.33 8.82 -1.60
CA ILE A 250 9.44 8.59 -0.45
C ILE A 250 9.90 7.44 0.45
N TYR A 251 11.02 6.78 0.10
CA TYR A 251 11.65 5.71 0.87
C TYR A 251 12.27 6.19 2.16
#